data_ec978e5c22fc4ab8ee79e32b0c114666
#
_entry.id   ec978e5c22fc4ab8ee79e32b0c114666
#
_cell.length_a   1.000
_cell.length_b   1.000
_cell.length_c   1.000
_cell.angle_alpha   90.00
_cell.angle_beta   90.00
_cell.angle_gamma   90.00
#
_symmetry.space_group_name_H-M   'P 1'
#
loop_
_entity.id
_entity.type
_entity.pdbx_description
1 polymer ?
#
loop_
_entity_poly.entity_id
_entity_poly.type
_entity_poly.pdbx_seq_one_letter_code
_entity_poly.pdbx_strand_id
1 'polypeptide(L)'
;MAAEPVTVSVHIDATPERVYEYFTRPQAIVSWMGEFALLEAEPGGRFHLDIAGAPVRGRFLVLDPPRRLVISWGYAGSGRLPPGTSTVEIRLTADRGGTRVDLEHRDLPSAERPGHASGWTHYLGRLRVAAPGRGPGPDPGMPAIDDAGGTAGTQPVR
;
A
#
# COMPACT_ATOMS: atom_id res chain seq x y z
N MET A 1 19.66 -11.59 9.96
CA MET A 1 19.52 -10.21 9.97
C MET A 1 18.45 -9.78 9.05
N ALA A 2 17.57 -8.98 9.50
CA ALA A 2 16.45 -8.54 8.67
C ALA A 2 16.92 -7.53 7.67
N ALA A 3 16.34 -7.55 6.50
CA ALA A 3 16.60 -6.53 5.51
C ALA A 3 16.05 -5.20 6.01
N GLU A 4 16.61 -4.12 5.53
CA GLU A 4 16.10 -2.81 5.88
C GLU A 4 14.70 -2.62 5.33
N PRO A 5 13.85 -1.89 6.02
CA PRO A 5 12.50 -1.68 5.52
C PRO A 5 12.51 -0.81 4.27
N VAL A 6 11.45 -0.97 3.48
CA VAL A 6 11.18 -0.05 2.39
C VAL A 6 10.44 1.13 3.01
N THR A 7 10.89 2.34 2.73
CA THR A 7 10.22 3.55 3.25
C THR A 7 9.91 4.48 2.09
N VAL A 8 8.69 5.01 2.09
CA VAL A 8 8.26 5.97 1.08
C VAL A 8 7.44 7.03 1.77
N SER A 9 7.63 8.29 1.40
CA SER A 9 6.86 9.40 1.98
C SER A 9 6.25 10.23 0.87
N VAL A 10 5.10 10.81 1.15
CA VAL A 10 4.42 11.69 0.19
C VAL A 10 3.62 12.73 0.94
N HIS A 11 3.48 13.92 0.36
CA HIS A 11 2.59 14.95 0.89
C HIS A 11 1.30 14.94 0.08
N ILE A 12 0.16 14.98 0.78
CA ILE A 12 -1.16 14.91 0.14
C ILE A 12 -1.98 16.10 0.59
N ASP A 13 -2.65 16.77 -0.35
CA ASP A 13 -3.49 17.91 -0.05
C ASP A 13 -4.86 17.47 0.40
N ALA A 14 -4.91 16.85 1.56
CA ALA A 14 -6.14 16.40 2.20
C ALA A 14 -5.84 16.25 3.68
N THR A 15 -6.86 16.31 4.52
CA THR A 15 -6.67 16.19 5.97
C THR A 15 -6.25 14.78 6.35
N PRO A 16 -5.59 14.59 7.48
CA PRO A 16 -5.26 13.25 7.93
C PRO A 16 -6.50 12.36 8.07
N GLU A 17 -7.61 12.91 8.52
CA GLU A 17 -8.86 12.16 8.66
C GLU A 17 -9.32 11.62 7.31
N ARG A 18 -9.24 12.46 6.28
CA ARG A 18 -9.66 12.03 4.96
C ARG A 18 -8.68 11.00 4.37
N VAL A 19 -7.39 11.23 4.53
CA VAL A 19 -6.40 10.28 4.03
C VAL A 19 -6.55 8.93 4.72
N TYR A 20 -6.84 8.94 6.01
CA TYR A 20 -7.01 7.71 6.78
C TYR A 20 -8.14 6.85 6.18
N GLU A 21 -9.22 7.49 5.74
CA GLU A 21 -10.33 6.76 5.15
C GLU A 21 -9.94 6.05 3.88
N TYR A 22 -8.95 6.57 3.16
CA TYR A 22 -8.50 5.94 1.92
C TYR A 22 -7.72 4.66 2.17
N PHE A 23 -7.40 4.34 3.42
CA PHE A 23 -6.79 3.08 3.78
C PHE A 23 -7.78 2.13 4.47
N THR A 24 -8.95 2.61 4.87
CA THR A 24 -9.85 1.81 5.69
C THR A 24 -11.22 1.56 5.06
N ARG A 25 -11.56 2.27 4.01
CA ARG A 25 -12.85 2.10 3.34
C ARG A 25 -12.67 1.43 2.00
N PRO A 26 -13.41 0.36 1.71
CA PRO A 26 -13.19 -0.39 0.46
C PRO A 26 -13.33 0.44 -0.80
N GLN A 27 -14.36 1.30 -0.87
CA GLN A 27 -14.50 2.11 -2.07
C GLN A 27 -13.41 3.14 -2.21
N ALA A 28 -12.87 3.63 -1.10
CA ALA A 28 -11.82 4.61 -1.15
C ALA A 28 -10.49 3.98 -1.56
N ILE A 29 -10.15 2.82 -1.01
CA ILE A 29 -8.85 2.23 -1.30
C ILE A 29 -8.77 1.80 -2.76
N VAL A 30 -9.85 1.26 -3.34
CA VAL A 30 -9.78 0.82 -4.74
C VAL A 30 -9.76 2.00 -5.71
N SER A 31 -9.97 3.22 -5.24
CA SER A 31 -9.81 4.38 -6.11
C SER A 31 -8.36 4.66 -6.43
N TRP A 32 -7.42 4.11 -5.67
CA TRP A 32 -6.00 4.36 -5.89
C TRP A 32 -5.16 3.08 -5.88
N MET A 33 -5.65 2.01 -5.31
CA MET A 33 -4.87 0.78 -5.24
C MET A 33 -5.79 -0.44 -5.31
N GLY A 34 -5.65 -1.24 -6.34
CA GLY A 34 -6.38 -2.49 -6.44
C GLY A 34 -7.74 -2.38 -7.07
N GLU A 35 -8.37 -3.52 -7.26
CA GLU A 35 -9.66 -3.64 -7.94
C GLU A 35 -10.75 -4.15 -7.02
N PHE A 36 -10.41 -4.85 -5.97
CA PHE A 36 -11.39 -5.40 -5.04
C PHE A 36 -10.82 -5.34 -3.64
N ALA A 37 -11.62 -4.93 -2.68
CA ALA A 37 -11.19 -4.84 -1.29
C ALA A 37 -12.24 -5.36 -0.35
N LEU A 38 -11.79 -6.09 0.68
CA LEU A 38 -12.60 -6.45 1.82
C LEU A 38 -11.82 -6.00 3.03
N LEU A 39 -12.32 -4.98 3.70
CA LEU A 39 -11.61 -4.36 4.80
C LEU A 39 -12.50 -4.35 6.04
N GLU A 40 -12.05 -5.03 7.09
CA GLU A 40 -12.72 -4.99 8.38
C GLU A 40 -11.85 -4.15 9.29
N ALA A 41 -12.10 -2.85 9.33
CA ALA A 41 -11.23 -1.89 9.96
C ALA A 41 -11.35 -1.90 11.48
N GLU A 42 -10.86 -2.94 12.07
CA GLU A 42 -10.81 -3.13 13.51
C GLU A 42 -9.59 -4.00 13.81
N PRO A 43 -9.05 -3.95 15.02
CA PRO A 43 -7.88 -4.76 15.32
C PRO A 43 -8.16 -6.24 15.08
N GLY A 44 -7.31 -6.89 14.30
CA GLY A 44 -7.50 -8.28 13.94
C GLY A 44 -8.40 -8.49 12.73
N GLY A 45 -9.02 -7.43 12.21
CA GLY A 45 -9.92 -7.54 11.07
C GLY A 45 -9.18 -7.82 9.78
N ARG A 46 -9.88 -8.35 8.80
CA ARG A 46 -9.23 -8.73 7.54
C ARG A 46 -8.88 -7.52 6.70
N PHE A 47 -7.74 -7.59 6.06
CA PHE A 47 -7.32 -6.63 5.06
C PHE A 47 -7.03 -7.43 3.79
N HIS A 48 -8.02 -7.51 2.90
CA HIS A 48 -7.88 -8.27 1.66
C HIS A 48 -7.98 -7.30 0.50
N LEU A 49 -7.00 -7.31 -0.38
CA LEU A 49 -6.97 -6.37 -1.49
C LEU A 49 -6.38 -7.08 -2.71
N ASP A 50 -7.12 -7.12 -3.78
CA ASP A 50 -6.61 -7.71 -5.01
C ASP A 50 -6.05 -6.59 -5.87
N ILE A 51 -4.76 -6.66 -6.18
CA ILE A 51 -4.06 -5.65 -6.94
C ILE A 51 -3.50 -6.29 -8.19
N ALA A 52 -4.05 -5.95 -9.34
CA ALA A 52 -3.58 -6.46 -10.64
C ALA A 52 -3.44 -7.99 -10.61
N GLY A 53 -4.40 -8.64 -10.02
CA GLY A 53 -4.39 -10.10 -9.91
C GLY A 53 -3.62 -10.65 -8.74
N ALA A 54 -2.91 -9.82 -7.99
CA ALA A 54 -2.17 -10.29 -6.82
C ALA A 54 -3.06 -10.23 -5.59
N PRO A 55 -3.29 -11.35 -4.92
CA PRO A 55 -4.21 -11.38 -3.79
C PRO A 55 -3.51 -11.05 -2.48
N VAL A 56 -3.50 -9.78 -2.13
CA VAL A 56 -2.95 -9.35 -0.84
C VAL A 56 -3.88 -9.83 0.26
N ARG A 57 -3.32 -10.47 1.27
CA ARG A 57 -4.07 -10.97 2.40
C ARG A 57 -3.32 -10.64 3.69
N GLY A 58 -4.02 -9.97 4.57
CA GLY A 58 -3.44 -9.58 5.85
C GLY A 58 -4.51 -9.20 6.83
N ARG A 59 -4.09 -8.53 7.88
CA ARG A 59 -5.00 -8.08 8.92
C ARG A 59 -4.60 -6.70 9.39
N PHE A 60 -5.60 -5.96 9.89
CA PHE A 60 -5.31 -4.72 10.59
C PHE A 60 -4.74 -5.11 11.96
N LEU A 61 -3.54 -4.66 12.27
CA LEU A 61 -2.92 -4.95 13.55
C LEU A 61 -3.11 -3.80 14.53
N VAL A 62 -3.00 -2.57 14.04
CA VAL A 62 -3.20 -1.39 14.87
C VAL A 62 -4.00 -0.37 14.07
N LEU A 63 -5.00 0.23 14.71
CA LEU A 63 -5.74 1.34 14.13
C LEU A 63 -5.76 2.46 15.15
N ASP A 64 -5.11 3.54 14.86
CA ASP A 64 -5.07 4.74 15.72
C ASP A 64 -5.45 5.93 14.84
N PRO A 65 -6.75 6.11 14.56
CA PRO A 65 -7.17 7.17 13.64
C PRO A 65 -6.96 8.54 14.27
N PRO A 66 -6.60 9.52 13.49
CA PRO A 66 -6.24 9.44 12.08
C PRO A 66 -4.73 9.39 11.86
N ARG A 67 -3.97 8.90 12.84
CA ARG A 67 -2.53 9.06 12.86
C ARG A 67 -1.75 7.85 12.41
N ARG A 68 -2.30 6.66 12.58
CA ARG A 68 -1.45 5.49 12.39
C ARG A 68 -2.23 4.23 12.08
N LEU A 69 -1.71 3.43 11.17
CA LEU A 69 -2.24 2.11 10.86
C LEU A 69 -1.10 1.15 10.75
N VAL A 70 -1.29 -0.07 11.20
CA VAL A 70 -0.33 -1.15 10.97
C VAL A 70 -1.09 -2.33 10.42
N ILE A 71 -0.62 -2.88 9.30
CA ILE A 71 -1.30 -3.95 8.58
C ILE A 71 -0.29 -5.04 8.29
N SER A 72 -0.67 -6.30 8.51
CA SER A 72 0.18 -7.39 8.05
C SER A 72 -0.05 -7.59 6.55
N TRP A 73 0.94 -8.08 5.83
CA TRP A 73 0.91 -8.06 4.38
C TRP A 73 1.58 -9.31 3.81
N GLY A 74 0.95 -9.88 2.82
CA GLY A 74 1.48 -11.01 2.08
C GLY A 74 0.50 -11.38 1.01
N TYR A 75 0.76 -12.46 0.30
CA TYR A 75 -0.06 -12.83 -0.86
C TYR A 75 -0.49 -14.28 -0.74
N ALA A 76 -1.78 -14.52 -0.95
CA ALA A 76 -2.30 -15.88 -0.93
C ALA A 76 -1.59 -16.70 -1.99
N GLY A 77 -1.18 -17.90 -1.63
CA GLY A 77 -0.52 -18.81 -2.57
C GLY A 77 0.94 -18.50 -2.84
N SER A 78 1.50 -17.47 -2.24
CA SER A 78 2.89 -17.14 -2.48
C SER A 78 3.80 -17.93 -1.55
N GLY A 79 4.84 -18.52 -2.11
CA GLY A 79 5.86 -19.15 -1.29
C GLY A 79 6.91 -18.17 -0.83
N ARG A 80 7.01 -17.02 -1.49
CA ARG A 80 8.04 -16.05 -1.15
C ARG A 80 7.57 -15.03 -0.14
N LEU A 81 6.31 -14.68 -0.18
CA LEU A 81 5.76 -13.69 0.75
C LEU A 81 4.34 -14.12 1.11
N PRO A 82 4.20 -15.18 1.93
CA PRO A 82 2.86 -15.64 2.32
C PRO A 82 2.15 -14.61 3.17
N PRO A 83 0.83 -14.74 3.33
CA PRO A 83 0.08 -13.81 4.14
C PRO A 83 0.64 -13.68 5.55
N GLY A 84 0.69 -12.45 6.04
CA GLY A 84 1.10 -12.21 7.42
C GLY A 84 2.60 -12.21 7.67
N THR A 85 3.43 -12.34 6.63
CA THR A 85 4.86 -12.44 6.86
C THR A 85 5.57 -11.11 6.82
N SER A 86 4.93 -10.06 6.37
CA SER A 86 5.52 -8.73 6.41
C SER A 86 4.54 -7.75 7.01
N THR A 87 5.00 -6.54 7.27
CA THR A 87 4.20 -5.55 7.99
C THR A 87 4.34 -4.20 7.32
N VAL A 88 3.20 -3.54 7.13
CA VAL A 88 3.15 -2.19 6.58
C VAL A 88 2.67 -1.26 7.68
N GLU A 89 3.46 -0.26 7.99
CA GLU A 89 3.06 0.76 8.93
C GLU A 89 2.91 2.09 8.20
N ILE A 90 1.80 2.78 8.45
CA ILE A 90 1.48 4.04 7.82
C ILE A 90 1.26 5.07 8.91
N ARG A 91 2.01 6.17 8.83
CA ARG A 91 1.86 7.27 9.78
C ARG A 91 1.42 8.50 9.02
N LEU A 92 0.43 9.18 9.56
CA LEU A 92 -0.16 10.37 8.96
C LEU A 92 0.06 11.55 9.90
N THR A 93 0.72 12.59 9.39
CA THR A 93 1.02 13.77 10.18
C THR A 93 0.51 14.99 9.45
N ALA A 94 -0.23 15.86 10.16
CA ALA A 94 -0.67 17.11 9.56
C ALA A 94 0.57 17.92 9.16
N ASP A 95 0.58 18.44 7.94
CA ASP A 95 1.74 19.10 7.41
C ASP A 95 1.31 20.11 6.34
N ARG A 96 1.57 21.35 6.56
CA ARG A 96 1.37 22.43 5.57
C ARG A 96 -0.02 22.42 4.96
N GLY A 97 -1.03 22.28 5.80
CA GLY A 97 -2.42 22.30 5.34
C GLY A 97 -2.90 20.99 4.74
N GLY A 98 -2.06 19.99 4.71
CA GLY A 98 -2.42 18.67 4.22
C GLY A 98 -1.87 17.61 5.14
N THR A 99 -1.40 16.52 4.57
CA THR A 99 -0.92 15.37 5.33
C THR A 99 0.38 14.84 4.76
N ARG A 100 1.34 14.62 5.63
CA ARG A 100 2.53 13.85 5.25
C ARG A 100 2.23 12.40 5.56
N VAL A 101 2.38 11.54 4.58
CA VAL A 101 2.21 10.11 4.73
C VAL A 101 3.61 9.48 4.74
N ASP A 102 3.92 8.78 5.82
CA ASP A 102 5.16 8.03 5.90
C ASP A 102 4.79 6.55 5.94
N LEU A 103 5.25 5.79 4.98
CA LEU A 103 4.96 4.38 4.88
C LEU A 103 6.24 3.58 5.04
N GLU A 104 6.17 2.55 5.88
CA GLU A 104 7.29 1.66 6.09
C GLU A 104 6.80 0.23 5.89
N HIS A 105 7.44 -0.52 5.01
CA HIS A 105 7.11 -1.93 4.79
C HIS A 105 8.31 -2.74 5.26
N ARG A 106 8.15 -3.46 6.34
CA ARG A 106 9.25 -4.17 6.97
C ARG A 106 9.04 -5.68 6.92
N ASP A 107 10.09 -6.39 7.22
CA ASP A 107 10.11 -7.86 7.21
C ASP A 107 9.93 -8.42 5.80
N LEU A 108 10.34 -7.67 4.80
CA LEU A 108 10.35 -8.17 3.43
C LEU A 108 11.64 -8.92 3.17
N PRO A 109 11.57 -10.07 2.50
CA PRO A 109 12.79 -10.68 1.99
C PRO A 109 13.53 -9.71 1.08
N SER A 110 14.86 -9.78 1.07
CA SER A 110 15.64 -8.84 0.28
C SER A 110 15.22 -8.81 -1.18
N ALA A 111 14.88 -9.95 -1.74
CA ALA A 111 14.50 -10.02 -3.15
C ALA A 111 13.18 -9.31 -3.44
N GLU A 112 12.33 -9.11 -2.40
CA GLU A 112 11.05 -8.47 -2.60
C GLU A 112 11.09 -6.97 -2.42
N ARG A 113 12.23 -6.44 -1.93
CA ARG A 113 12.29 -5.01 -1.62
C ARG A 113 12.19 -4.10 -2.85
N PRO A 114 12.92 -4.37 -3.94
CA PRO A 114 12.84 -3.43 -5.07
C PRO A 114 11.43 -3.30 -5.64
N GLY A 115 10.74 -4.42 -5.79
CA GLY A 115 9.37 -4.39 -6.33
C GLY A 115 8.41 -3.66 -5.43
N HIS A 116 8.54 -3.86 -4.13
CA HIS A 116 7.64 -3.18 -3.19
C HIS A 116 7.98 -1.70 -3.06
N ALA A 117 9.26 -1.33 -3.18
CA ALA A 117 9.62 0.09 -3.19
C ALA A 117 9.01 0.80 -4.40
N SER A 118 9.10 0.18 -5.59
CA SER A 118 8.48 0.74 -6.77
C SER A 118 6.97 0.76 -6.66
N GLY A 119 6.39 -0.30 -6.12
CA GLY A 119 4.94 -0.38 -5.97
C GLY A 119 4.41 0.69 -5.05
N TRP A 120 5.04 0.88 -3.90
CA TRP A 120 4.56 1.90 -2.96
C TRP A 120 4.73 3.31 -3.52
N THR A 121 5.82 3.57 -4.24
CA THR A 121 6.01 4.87 -4.88
C THR A 121 4.88 5.11 -5.90
N HIS A 122 4.57 4.11 -6.69
CA HIS A 122 3.51 4.21 -7.69
C HIS A 122 2.15 4.45 -7.02
N TYR A 123 1.80 3.62 -6.04
CA TYR A 123 0.46 3.70 -5.46
C TYR A 123 0.28 4.93 -4.56
N LEU A 124 1.30 5.34 -3.83
CA LEU A 124 1.17 6.57 -3.04
C LEU A 124 1.05 7.79 -3.96
N GLY A 125 1.66 7.73 -5.16
CA GLY A 125 1.44 8.76 -6.17
C GLY A 125 -0.01 8.84 -6.61
N ARG A 126 -0.68 7.69 -6.74
CA ARG A 126 -2.10 7.68 -7.08
C ARG A 126 -2.95 8.17 -5.91
N LEU A 127 -2.60 7.82 -4.69
CA LEU A 127 -3.30 8.31 -3.51
C LEU A 127 -3.23 9.83 -3.43
N ARG A 128 -2.09 10.39 -3.79
CA ARG A 128 -1.89 11.83 -3.77
C ARG A 128 -2.90 12.56 -4.67
N VAL A 129 -3.36 11.89 -5.73
CA VAL A 129 -4.38 12.45 -6.61
C VAL A 129 -5.77 12.10 -6.11
N ALA A 130 -5.97 10.88 -5.63
CA ALA A 130 -7.30 10.41 -5.24
C ALA A 130 -7.82 11.07 -3.97
N ALA A 131 -6.99 11.19 -2.95
CA ALA A 131 -7.48 11.65 -1.64
C ALA A 131 -8.02 13.08 -1.67
N PRO A 132 -7.45 14.02 -2.43
CA PRO A 132 -8.07 15.34 -2.56
C PRO A 132 -9.37 15.34 -3.35
N GLY A 133 -9.73 14.22 -3.98
CA GLY A 133 -11.01 14.11 -4.69
C GLY A 133 -10.91 14.18 -6.19
N ARG A 134 -9.69 14.07 -6.73
CA ARG A 134 -9.53 14.28 -8.16
C ARG A 134 -9.59 13.03 -9.00
N GLY A 135 -9.56 11.90 -8.47
CA GLY A 135 -9.59 10.68 -9.25
C GLY A 135 -8.38 10.51 -10.14
N PRO A 136 -7.53 9.53 -9.88
CA PRO A 136 -6.33 9.35 -10.69
C PRO A 136 -6.55 8.68 -12.04
N GLY A 137 -7.79 8.29 -12.32
CA GLY A 137 -8.08 7.58 -13.56
C GLY A 137 -7.66 6.13 -13.51
N PRO A 138 -7.81 5.42 -14.61
CA PRO A 138 -7.43 4.01 -14.65
C PRO A 138 -5.96 3.85 -14.34
N ASP A 139 -5.64 2.77 -13.65
CA ASP A 139 -4.26 2.51 -13.28
C ASP A 139 -3.52 1.94 -14.49
N PRO A 140 -2.48 2.61 -14.97
CA PRO A 140 -1.74 2.08 -16.11
C PRO A 140 -0.83 0.92 -15.73
N GLY A 141 -0.80 0.56 -14.47
CA GLY A 141 0.11 -0.47 -14.03
C GLY A 141 1.43 0.14 -13.59
N MET A 142 2.21 -0.66 -12.89
CA MET A 142 3.51 -0.20 -12.44
C MET A 142 4.50 -0.22 -13.57
N PRO A 143 5.49 0.65 -13.55
CA PRO A 143 6.56 0.57 -14.54
C PRO A 143 7.28 -0.76 -14.40
N ALA A 144 7.87 -1.22 -15.48
CA ALA A 144 8.66 -2.41 -15.45
C ALA A 144 9.82 -2.23 -14.50
N ILE A 145 10.15 -3.27 -13.77
CA ILE A 145 11.25 -3.23 -12.86
C ILE A 145 12.37 -4.05 -13.38
N ASP A 146 13.55 -3.44 -13.46
CA ASP A 146 14.65 -4.12 -13.95
C ASP A 146 15.49 -4.37 -12.79
N ASP A 147 15.25 -5.31 -12.05
CA ASP A 147 16.04 -5.54 -10.90
C ASP A 147 17.13 -6.48 -11.25
N ALA A 148 17.87 -6.81 -10.34
CA ALA A 148 18.95 -7.66 -10.59
C ALA A 148 18.45 -8.96 -11.09
N GLY A 149 17.29 -9.27 -10.86
CA GLY A 149 16.72 -10.42 -11.41
C GLY A 149 16.22 -10.17 -12.76
N GLY A 150 16.33 -9.02 -13.18
CA GLY A 150 15.98 -8.74 -14.50
C GLY A 150 14.60 -8.88 -14.87
N THR A 151 13.75 -8.77 -14.12
CA THR A 151 12.51 -9.02 -14.56
C THR A 151 11.88 -7.91 -14.96
N ALA A 152 11.86 -7.66 -16.04
CA ALA A 152 11.14 -6.70 -16.59
C ALA A 152 9.77 -7.08 -16.49
N GLY A 153 9.16 -6.74 -15.76
CA GLY A 153 7.92 -7.15 -15.61
C GLY A 153 7.02 -6.85 -16.58
N THR A 154 6.57 -7.65 -17.22
CA THR A 154 5.69 -7.44 -18.08
C THR A 154 4.49 -7.28 -17.46
N GLN A 155 3.94 -6.33 -17.62
CA GLN A 155 2.92 -6.04 -17.09
C GLN A 155 1.73 -6.45 -17.60
N PRO A 156 0.97 -6.88 -17.06
CA PRO A 156 -0.23 -7.27 -17.51
C PRO A 156 -0.97 -6.18 -17.83
N VAL A 157 -1.63 -6.22 -18.74
CA VAL A 157 -2.30 -5.31 -19.09
C VAL A 157 -3.56 -5.50 -18.70
N ARG A 158 -4.34 -4.88 -18.59
CA ARG A 158 -5.53 -5.03 -18.27
C ARG A 158 -6.39 -4.60 -18.95
#